data_610c336b3cddb22cc1050ee0267f80ff
#
_entry.id   610c336b3cddb22cc1050ee0267f80ff
#
_cell.length_a   1.000
_cell.length_b   1.000
_cell.length_c   1.000
_cell.angle_alpha   90.00
_cell.angle_beta   90.00
_cell.angle_gamma   90.00
#
_symmetry.space_group_name_H-M   'P 1'
#
loop_
_entity.id
_entity.type
_entity.pdbx_description
1 polymer ?
#
loop_
_entity_poly.entity_id
_entity_poly.type
_entity_poly.pdbx_seq_one_letter_code
_entity_poly.pdbx_strand_id
1 'polypeptide(L)'
;YLWDEIELKAITVLYRFRINRPKFASSVERYRKYLTKLLADIMASNDEDWVRTQEHEMAQMLIAYMNGEEIEFDALIRAIEIPLSVQRMLGRMQELLDNNIHVSEYRFENGTVIAAVQSYAVFDYIDGVLSAAPYNYDITAKVYNALDYGAPQKRERFIIVGTKEGMVYVPPKPEFTSDTFRTVRDAIADLQDVPA
;
A
#
# COMPACT_ATOMS: atom_id res chain seq x y z
N TYR A 1 -11.64 -10.87 13.73
CA TYR A 1 -10.30 -11.53 13.87
C TYR A 1 -9.13 -10.69 13.34
N LEU A 2 -9.29 -9.39 13.09
CA LEU A 2 -8.16 -8.55 12.70
C LEU A 2 -7.26 -8.29 13.91
N TRP A 3 -5.95 -8.49 13.73
CA TRP A 3 -4.95 -8.04 14.67
C TRP A 3 -4.93 -6.51 14.71
N ASP A 4 -4.57 -5.94 15.85
CA ASP A 4 -4.40 -4.48 15.90
C ASP A 4 -3.17 -4.04 15.05
N GLU A 5 -3.07 -2.75 14.77
CA GLU A 5 -2.04 -2.21 13.88
C GLU A 5 -0.62 -2.53 14.37
N ILE A 6 -0.40 -2.49 15.70
CA ILE A 6 0.92 -2.76 16.28
C ILE A 6 1.25 -4.25 16.23
N GLU A 7 0.27 -5.11 16.46
CA GLU A 7 0.39 -6.57 16.38
C GLU A 7 0.72 -7.01 14.94
N LEU A 8 -0.02 -6.52 13.97
CA LEU A 8 0.24 -6.76 12.56
C LEU A 8 1.62 -6.24 12.14
N LYS A 9 2.02 -5.07 12.63
CA LYS A 9 3.35 -4.50 12.40
C LYS A 9 4.44 -5.38 13.01
N ALA A 10 4.25 -5.88 14.23
CA ALA A 10 5.22 -6.75 14.89
C ALA A 10 5.49 -8.00 14.05
N ILE A 11 4.46 -8.76 13.69
CA ILE A 11 4.59 -9.98 12.88
C ILE A 11 5.15 -9.65 11.48
N THR A 12 4.75 -8.54 10.86
CA THR A 12 5.30 -8.09 9.57
C THR A 12 6.81 -7.84 9.65
N VAL A 13 7.29 -7.24 10.74
CA VAL A 13 8.73 -6.99 10.95
C VAL A 13 9.48 -8.30 11.17
N LEU A 14 8.94 -9.24 11.94
CA LEU A 14 9.54 -10.57 12.10
C LEU A 14 9.68 -11.26 10.73
N TYR A 15 8.62 -11.31 9.95
CA TYR A 15 8.65 -11.94 8.63
C TYR A 15 9.61 -11.23 7.65
N ARG A 16 9.76 -9.91 7.74
CA ARG A 16 10.77 -9.16 6.96
C ARG A 16 12.19 -9.66 7.23
N PHE A 17 12.48 -10.03 8.46
CA PHE A 17 13.79 -10.53 8.87
C PHE A 17 13.91 -12.06 8.86
N ARG A 18 13.04 -12.77 8.15
CA ARG A 18 13.01 -14.25 8.04
C ARG A 18 14.32 -14.90 7.61
N ILE A 19 15.18 -14.18 6.90
CA ILE A 19 16.50 -14.66 6.48
C ILE A 19 17.65 -14.12 7.36
N ASN A 20 17.35 -13.26 8.33
CA ASN A 20 18.34 -12.61 9.19
C ASN A 20 18.02 -12.89 10.67
N ARG A 21 18.47 -14.06 11.17
CA ARG A 21 18.17 -14.52 12.53
C ARG A 21 18.52 -13.52 13.63
N PRO A 22 19.70 -12.82 13.63
CA PRO A 22 19.99 -11.80 14.64
C PRO A 22 18.99 -10.65 14.66
N LYS A 23 18.57 -10.14 13.48
CA LYS A 23 17.57 -9.09 13.39
C LYS A 23 16.17 -9.59 13.76
N PHE A 24 15.84 -10.83 13.42
CA PHE A 24 14.61 -11.48 13.86
C PHE A 24 14.54 -11.50 15.40
N ALA A 25 15.57 -12.05 16.07
CA ALA A 25 15.65 -12.10 17.52
C ALA A 25 15.54 -10.71 18.17
N SER A 26 16.29 -9.73 17.68
CA SER A 26 16.19 -8.34 18.16
C SER A 26 14.78 -7.76 18.00
N SER A 27 14.07 -8.14 16.92
CA SER A 27 12.72 -7.69 16.67
C SER A 27 11.72 -8.36 17.61
N VAL A 28 11.90 -9.65 17.93
CA VAL A 28 11.10 -10.34 18.94
C VAL A 28 11.20 -9.61 20.28
N GLU A 29 12.42 -9.29 20.73
CA GLU A 29 12.61 -8.56 21.98
C GLU A 29 11.97 -7.16 21.94
N ARG A 30 12.15 -6.43 20.85
CA ARG A 30 11.56 -5.11 20.66
C ARG A 30 10.05 -5.10 20.75
N TYR A 31 9.40 -6.11 20.20
CA TYR A 31 7.95 -6.22 20.16
C TYR A 31 7.38 -7.19 21.21
N ARG A 32 8.21 -7.71 22.12
CA ARG A 32 7.84 -8.77 23.09
C ARG A 32 6.48 -8.52 23.77
N LYS A 33 6.24 -7.31 24.26
CA LYS A 33 4.97 -6.96 24.95
C LYS A 33 3.75 -7.18 24.05
N TYR A 34 3.81 -6.75 22.80
CA TYR A 34 2.69 -6.84 21.85
C TYR A 34 2.51 -8.28 21.36
N LEU A 35 3.62 -8.96 21.10
CA LEU A 35 3.60 -10.37 20.74
C LEU A 35 3.00 -11.22 21.87
N THR A 36 3.40 -11.01 23.12
CA THR A 36 2.85 -11.76 24.26
C THR A 36 1.33 -11.58 24.37
N LYS A 37 0.83 -10.37 24.18
CA LYS A 37 -0.62 -10.11 24.19
C LYS A 37 -1.32 -10.85 23.04
N LEU A 38 -0.87 -10.62 21.80
CA LEU A 38 -1.44 -11.26 20.61
C LEU A 38 -1.47 -12.80 20.75
N LEU A 39 -0.34 -13.39 21.15
CA LEU A 39 -0.21 -14.84 21.26
C LEU A 39 -1.12 -15.40 22.37
N ALA A 40 -1.28 -14.67 23.49
CA ALA A 40 -2.22 -15.05 24.53
C ALA A 40 -3.69 -14.98 24.07
N ASP A 41 -4.05 -13.95 23.33
CA ASP A 41 -5.39 -13.77 22.76
C ASP A 41 -5.71 -14.88 21.73
N ILE A 42 -4.76 -15.24 20.89
CA ILE A 42 -4.89 -16.36 19.95
C ILE A 42 -5.07 -17.67 20.69
N MET A 43 -4.23 -17.96 21.67
CA MET A 43 -4.28 -19.22 22.42
C MET A 43 -5.53 -19.36 23.31
N ALA A 44 -6.15 -18.25 23.70
CA ALA A 44 -7.40 -18.25 24.45
C ALA A 44 -8.65 -18.45 23.57
N SER A 45 -8.53 -18.36 22.24
CA SER A 45 -9.65 -18.55 21.34
C SER A 45 -10.00 -20.04 21.21
N ASN A 46 -11.30 -20.33 21.33
CA ASN A 46 -11.85 -21.68 21.14
C ASN A 46 -12.43 -21.90 19.73
N ASP A 47 -12.19 -20.97 18.82
CA ASP A 47 -12.65 -21.10 17.43
C ASP A 47 -11.84 -22.16 16.71
N GLU A 48 -12.51 -23.09 16.04
CA GLU A 48 -11.89 -24.23 15.33
C GLU A 48 -11.88 -24.04 13.80
N ASP A 49 -12.01 -22.80 13.33
CA ASP A 49 -11.89 -22.56 11.90
C ASP A 49 -10.44 -22.71 11.41
N TRP A 50 -10.29 -22.86 10.09
CA TRP A 50 -8.98 -23.09 9.47
C TRP A 50 -7.99 -21.93 9.75
N VAL A 51 -8.46 -20.68 9.78
CA VAL A 51 -7.62 -19.50 10.03
C VAL A 51 -7.06 -19.56 11.45
N ARG A 52 -7.91 -19.86 12.43
CA ARG A 52 -7.51 -20.00 13.83
C ARG A 52 -6.54 -21.14 14.04
N THR A 53 -6.75 -22.27 13.34
CA THR A 53 -5.78 -23.38 13.39
C THR A 53 -4.39 -22.93 12.96
N GLN A 54 -4.27 -22.14 11.89
CA GLN A 54 -2.98 -21.61 11.43
C GLN A 54 -2.40 -20.58 12.41
N GLU A 55 -3.26 -19.73 13.00
CA GLU A 55 -2.82 -18.78 14.02
C GLU A 55 -2.34 -19.47 15.30
N HIS A 56 -3.01 -20.55 15.74
CA HIS A 56 -2.56 -21.35 16.88
C HIS A 56 -1.20 -22.00 16.63
N GLU A 57 -0.98 -22.57 15.45
CA GLU A 57 0.33 -23.15 15.08
C GLU A 57 1.44 -22.07 15.13
N MET A 58 1.20 -20.91 14.53
CA MET A 58 2.11 -19.77 14.61
C MET A 58 2.37 -19.37 16.07
N ALA A 59 1.30 -19.26 16.88
CA ALA A 59 1.41 -18.84 18.27
C ALA A 59 2.24 -19.83 19.11
N GLN A 60 2.00 -21.11 18.98
CA GLN A 60 2.78 -22.15 19.67
C GLN A 60 4.26 -22.05 19.33
N MET A 61 4.61 -21.93 18.06
CA MET A 61 5.99 -21.85 17.61
C MET A 61 6.67 -20.53 18.05
N LEU A 62 5.97 -19.41 18.01
CA LEU A 62 6.51 -18.13 18.51
C LEU A 62 6.71 -18.14 20.02
N ILE A 63 5.80 -18.74 20.78
CA ILE A 63 5.92 -18.89 22.23
C ILE A 63 7.15 -19.75 22.55
N ALA A 64 7.31 -20.92 21.90
CA ALA A 64 8.46 -21.78 22.05
C ALA A 64 9.78 -21.03 21.75
N TYR A 65 9.83 -20.30 20.64
CA TYR A 65 10.97 -19.46 20.30
C TYR A 65 11.29 -18.41 21.38
N MET A 66 10.24 -17.70 21.87
CA MET A 66 10.40 -16.66 22.90
C MET A 66 10.84 -17.22 24.26
N ASN A 67 10.55 -18.48 24.53
CA ASN A 67 10.99 -19.22 25.72
C ASN A 67 12.41 -19.80 25.59
N GLY A 68 13.03 -19.70 24.42
CA GLY A 68 14.36 -20.24 24.15
C GLY A 68 14.36 -21.75 23.90
N GLU A 69 13.23 -22.33 23.53
CA GLU A 69 13.14 -23.74 23.17
C GLU A 69 13.79 -23.98 21.80
N GLU A 70 14.31 -25.17 21.60
CA GLU A 70 14.91 -25.57 20.33
C GLU A 70 13.82 -25.83 19.29
N ILE A 71 13.74 -24.98 18.28
CA ILE A 71 12.78 -25.09 17.18
C ILE A 71 13.47 -25.00 15.82
N GLU A 72 12.88 -25.62 14.82
CA GLU A 72 13.30 -25.40 13.43
C GLU A 72 12.89 -24.01 12.98
N PHE A 73 13.85 -23.14 12.70
CA PHE A 73 13.58 -21.74 12.35
C PHE A 73 12.76 -21.59 11.06
N ASP A 74 13.02 -22.41 10.05
CA ASP A 74 12.30 -22.36 8.78
C ASP A 74 10.84 -22.82 8.94
N ALA A 75 10.57 -23.74 9.87
CA ALA A 75 9.19 -24.11 10.23
C ALA A 75 8.47 -22.95 10.91
N LEU A 76 9.14 -22.23 11.83
CA LEU A 76 8.58 -21.01 12.42
C LEU A 76 8.23 -19.97 11.35
N ILE A 77 9.11 -19.75 10.38
CA ILE A 77 8.84 -18.78 9.31
C ILE A 77 7.64 -19.21 8.46
N ARG A 78 7.52 -20.49 8.12
CA ARG A 78 6.33 -21.04 7.41
C ARG A 78 5.04 -20.84 8.23
N ALA A 79 5.09 -21.08 9.53
CA ALA A 79 3.93 -20.89 10.41
C ALA A 79 3.50 -19.42 10.49
N ILE A 80 4.41 -18.46 10.37
CA ILE A 80 4.08 -17.02 10.34
C ILE A 80 3.46 -16.60 9.00
N GLU A 81 3.85 -17.22 7.89
CA GLU A 81 3.52 -16.75 6.54
C GLU A 81 2.02 -16.74 6.26
N ILE A 82 1.33 -17.84 6.59
CA ILE A 82 -0.10 -17.99 6.29
C ILE A 82 -0.94 -17.03 7.12
N PRO A 83 -0.84 -16.97 8.47
CA PRO A 83 -1.61 -16.02 9.26
C PRO A 83 -1.36 -14.57 8.86
N LEU A 84 -0.10 -14.19 8.60
CA LEU A 84 0.23 -12.84 8.15
C LEU A 84 -0.42 -12.50 6.79
N SER A 85 -0.45 -13.45 5.87
CA SER A 85 -1.10 -13.26 4.56
C SER A 85 -2.60 -13.09 4.69
N VAL A 86 -3.24 -13.89 5.55
CA VAL A 86 -4.67 -13.79 5.86
C VAL A 86 -4.98 -12.45 6.50
N GLN A 87 -4.21 -12.02 7.49
CA GLN A 87 -4.43 -10.74 8.17
C GLN A 87 -4.30 -9.54 7.23
N ARG A 88 -3.36 -9.58 6.30
CA ARG A 88 -3.23 -8.55 5.25
C ARG A 88 -4.44 -8.54 4.31
N MET A 89 -4.93 -9.70 3.94
CA MET A 89 -6.13 -9.83 3.11
C MET A 89 -7.36 -9.28 3.84
N LEU A 90 -7.58 -9.67 5.10
CA LEU A 90 -8.69 -9.19 5.91
C LEU A 90 -8.64 -7.68 6.10
N GLY A 91 -7.45 -7.11 6.33
CA GLY A 91 -7.26 -5.66 6.42
C GLY A 91 -7.65 -4.94 5.13
N ARG A 92 -7.30 -5.50 3.96
CA ARG A 92 -7.74 -4.95 2.67
C ARG A 92 -9.25 -5.06 2.46
N MET A 93 -9.85 -6.16 2.86
CA MET A 93 -11.31 -6.32 2.79
C MET A 93 -12.02 -5.32 3.70
N GLN A 94 -11.52 -5.12 4.91
CA GLN A 94 -12.07 -4.11 5.82
C GLN A 94 -11.94 -2.70 5.23
N GLU A 95 -10.79 -2.35 4.64
CA GLU A 95 -10.59 -1.07 3.94
C GLU A 95 -11.61 -0.85 2.82
N LEU A 96 -11.92 -1.89 2.04
CA LEU A 96 -12.97 -1.82 1.01
C LEU A 96 -14.35 -1.56 1.62
N LEU A 97 -14.70 -2.26 2.70
CA LEU A 97 -15.99 -2.10 3.38
C LEU A 97 -16.12 -0.70 4.01
N ASP A 98 -15.08 -0.22 4.66
CA ASP A 98 -15.07 1.10 5.32
C ASP A 98 -15.23 2.25 4.30
N ASN A 99 -14.78 2.03 3.06
CA ASN A 99 -14.93 2.98 1.97
C ASN A 99 -16.18 2.73 1.10
N ASN A 100 -17.11 1.88 1.53
CA ASN A 100 -18.31 1.50 0.79
C ASN A 100 -18.03 0.97 -0.63
N ILE A 101 -16.90 0.30 -0.82
CA ILE A 101 -16.53 -0.31 -2.08
C ILE A 101 -17.15 -1.70 -2.14
N HIS A 102 -18.08 -1.90 -3.07
CA HIS A 102 -18.74 -3.18 -3.25
C HIS A 102 -17.85 -4.17 -3.99
N VAL A 103 -17.65 -5.34 -3.39
CA VAL A 103 -17.01 -6.48 -4.06
C VAL A 103 -18.09 -7.23 -4.83
N SER A 104 -17.93 -7.31 -6.14
CA SER A 104 -18.88 -8.01 -7.02
C SER A 104 -18.59 -9.51 -7.13
N GLU A 105 -17.33 -9.90 -6.98
CA GLU A 105 -16.89 -11.28 -7.12
C GLU A 105 -15.57 -11.52 -6.40
N TYR A 106 -15.43 -12.71 -5.79
CA TYR A 106 -14.15 -13.21 -5.31
C TYR A 106 -13.73 -14.42 -6.16
N ARG A 107 -12.47 -14.44 -6.59
CA ARG A 107 -11.87 -15.57 -7.30
C ARG A 107 -10.61 -16.05 -6.59
N PHE A 108 -10.41 -17.35 -6.62
CA PHE A 108 -9.22 -17.99 -6.10
C PHE A 108 -8.35 -18.43 -7.29
N GLU A 109 -7.20 -17.83 -7.45
CA GLU A 109 -6.26 -18.15 -8.53
C GLU A 109 -4.83 -18.29 -7.97
N ASN A 110 -4.23 -19.46 -8.17
CA ASN A 110 -2.85 -19.74 -7.79
C ASN A 110 -2.51 -19.41 -6.32
N GLY A 111 -3.40 -19.73 -5.39
CA GLY A 111 -3.22 -19.44 -3.97
C GLY A 111 -3.44 -17.97 -3.58
N THR A 112 -3.94 -17.16 -4.49
CA THR A 112 -4.24 -15.73 -4.28
C THR A 112 -5.73 -15.49 -4.36
N VAL A 113 -6.27 -14.70 -3.43
CA VAL A 113 -7.64 -14.20 -3.51
C VAL A 113 -7.65 -12.94 -4.36
N ILE A 114 -8.43 -12.96 -5.43
CA ILE A 114 -8.67 -11.81 -6.29
C ILE A 114 -10.10 -11.34 -6.05
N ALA A 115 -10.25 -10.07 -5.70
CA ALA A 115 -11.56 -9.45 -5.56
C ALA A 115 -11.82 -8.50 -6.74
N ALA A 116 -12.91 -8.75 -7.47
CA ALA A 116 -13.40 -7.79 -8.44
C ALA A 116 -14.24 -6.75 -7.72
N VAL A 117 -13.78 -5.51 -7.71
CA VAL A 117 -14.45 -4.41 -7.00
C VAL A 117 -15.03 -3.43 -8.00
N GLN A 118 -16.24 -2.95 -7.72
CA GLN A 118 -16.75 -1.73 -8.34
C GLN A 118 -16.23 -0.55 -7.52
N SER A 119 -15.20 0.09 -8.00
CA SER A 119 -14.71 1.33 -7.40
C SER A 119 -14.86 2.47 -8.39
N TYR A 120 -15.06 3.67 -7.88
CA TYR A 120 -14.89 4.87 -8.69
C TYR A 120 -13.42 4.98 -9.08
N ALA A 121 -13.13 5.43 -10.30
CA ALA A 121 -11.81 5.92 -10.60
C ALA A 121 -11.45 7.01 -9.58
N VAL A 122 -10.18 7.11 -9.19
CA VAL A 122 -9.73 8.11 -8.19
C VAL A 122 -10.19 9.52 -8.58
N PHE A 123 -10.20 9.80 -9.89
CA PHE A 123 -10.70 11.08 -10.41
C PHE A 123 -12.20 11.26 -10.15
N ASP A 124 -13.03 10.27 -10.43
CA ASP A 124 -14.50 10.36 -10.25
C ASP A 124 -14.85 10.56 -8.77
N TYR A 125 -14.10 9.96 -7.86
CA TYR A 125 -14.26 10.17 -6.42
C TYR A 125 -13.89 11.62 -6.04
N ILE A 126 -12.73 12.12 -6.49
CA ILE A 126 -12.28 13.49 -6.22
C ILE A 126 -13.28 14.50 -6.79
N ASP A 127 -13.71 14.30 -8.04
CA ASP A 127 -14.71 15.15 -8.70
C ASP A 127 -16.03 15.14 -7.91
N GLY A 128 -16.57 13.97 -7.60
CA GLY A 128 -17.81 13.84 -6.84
C GLY A 128 -17.77 14.51 -5.46
N VAL A 129 -16.65 14.41 -4.74
CA VAL A 129 -16.50 15.05 -3.42
C VAL A 129 -16.34 16.57 -3.54
N LEU A 130 -15.49 17.03 -4.44
CA LEU A 130 -15.17 18.46 -4.53
C LEU A 130 -16.25 19.28 -5.26
N SER A 131 -16.98 18.68 -6.20
CA SER A 131 -18.09 19.34 -6.89
C SER A 131 -19.37 19.40 -6.06
N ALA A 132 -19.49 18.56 -5.03
CA ALA A 132 -20.65 18.56 -4.14
C ALA A 132 -20.54 19.62 -3.03
N ALA A 133 -21.70 19.93 -2.39
CA ALA A 133 -21.72 20.75 -1.17
C ALA A 133 -20.95 20.05 -0.02
N PRO A 134 -20.24 20.78 0.82
CA PRO A 134 -20.14 22.25 0.90
C PRO A 134 -19.04 22.87 0.00
N TYR A 135 -18.33 22.05 -0.77
CA TYR A 135 -17.14 22.51 -1.51
C TYR A 135 -17.49 23.28 -2.78
N ASN A 136 -18.39 22.74 -3.62
CA ASN A 136 -18.91 23.34 -4.85
C ASN A 136 -17.81 23.88 -5.78
N TYR A 137 -16.80 23.05 -6.07
CA TYR A 137 -15.78 23.37 -7.08
C TYR A 137 -16.22 22.91 -8.46
N ASP A 138 -15.88 23.72 -9.48
CA ASP A 138 -15.92 23.30 -10.87
C ASP A 138 -14.57 22.63 -11.21
N ILE A 139 -14.60 21.35 -11.55
CA ILE A 139 -13.41 20.50 -11.67
C ILE A 139 -13.05 20.32 -13.15
N THR A 140 -11.82 20.67 -13.49
CA THR A 140 -11.22 20.40 -14.80
C THR A 140 -10.02 19.50 -14.63
N ALA A 141 -9.95 18.41 -15.41
CA ALA A 141 -8.83 17.47 -15.37
C ALA A 141 -8.25 17.23 -16.76
N LYS A 142 -6.91 17.19 -16.83
CA LYS A 142 -6.20 16.96 -18.10
C LYS A 142 -4.82 16.35 -17.86
N VAL A 143 -4.37 15.54 -18.83
CA VAL A 143 -2.98 15.07 -18.89
C VAL A 143 -2.16 16.11 -19.64
N TYR A 144 -1.03 16.51 -19.04
CA TYR A 144 -0.06 17.41 -19.64
C TYR A 144 1.27 16.68 -19.81
N ASN A 145 1.94 16.91 -20.94
CA ASN A 145 3.28 16.41 -21.17
C ASN A 145 4.28 17.57 -21.08
N ALA A 146 5.30 17.45 -20.26
CA ALA A 146 6.29 18.50 -20.04
C ALA A 146 7.03 18.92 -21.32
N LEU A 147 7.14 18.02 -22.31
CA LEU A 147 7.71 18.35 -23.64
C LEU A 147 6.93 19.46 -24.33
N ASP A 148 5.61 19.46 -24.22
CA ASP A 148 4.72 20.42 -24.87
C ASP A 148 4.92 21.86 -24.33
N TYR A 149 5.60 21.98 -23.18
CA TYR A 149 5.87 23.23 -22.46
C TYR A 149 7.36 23.55 -22.36
N GLY A 150 8.19 22.93 -23.19
CA GLY A 150 9.61 23.26 -23.33
C GLY A 150 10.57 22.55 -22.36
N ALA A 151 10.09 21.62 -21.52
CA ALA A 151 10.99 20.78 -20.76
C ALA A 151 11.62 19.71 -21.66
N PRO A 152 12.95 19.46 -21.57
CA PRO A 152 13.64 18.46 -22.38
C PRO A 152 13.42 17.03 -21.85
N GLN A 153 12.21 16.72 -21.41
CA GLN A 153 11.86 15.44 -20.81
C GLN A 153 10.42 15.07 -21.14
N LYS A 154 10.21 13.85 -21.65
CA LYS A 154 8.88 13.28 -21.74
C LYS A 154 8.40 12.93 -20.33
N ARG A 155 7.44 13.72 -19.81
CA ARG A 155 6.88 13.55 -18.49
C ARG A 155 5.40 13.93 -18.50
N GLU A 156 4.56 12.93 -18.53
CA GLU A 156 3.13 13.11 -18.45
C GLU A 156 2.69 13.27 -16.99
N ARG A 157 1.79 14.22 -16.76
CA ARG A 157 1.18 14.48 -15.46
C ARG A 157 -0.32 14.70 -15.63
N PHE A 158 -1.09 13.96 -14.87
CA PHE A 158 -2.51 14.21 -14.70
C PHE A 158 -2.68 15.34 -13.68
N ILE A 159 -3.26 16.45 -14.11
CA ILE A 159 -3.47 17.64 -13.28
C ILE A 159 -4.96 17.88 -13.16
N ILE A 160 -5.41 18.07 -11.93
CA ILE A 160 -6.77 18.40 -11.57
C ILE A 160 -6.76 19.84 -11.04
N VAL A 161 -7.66 20.68 -11.57
CA VAL A 161 -7.83 22.06 -11.14
C VAL A 161 -9.28 22.26 -10.73
N GLY A 162 -9.50 22.70 -9.50
CA GLY A 162 -10.82 23.08 -9.00
C GLY A 162 -10.94 24.60 -8.92
N THR A 163 -11.98 25.17 -9.51
CA THR A 163 -12.28 26.61 -9.44
C THR A 163 -13.56 26.85 -8.66
N LYS A 164 -13.62 27.98 -7.96
CA LYS A 164 -14.85 28.45 -7.30
C LYS A 164 -15.77 29.16 -8.29
N GLU A 165 -17.04 29.25 -7.93
CA GLU A 165 -18.04 29.96 -8.72
C GLU A 165 -17.54 31.35 -9.17
N GLY A 166 -17.71 31.63 -10.46
CA GLY A 166 -17.24 32.88 -11.09
C GLY A 166 -15.76 32.86 -11.54
N MET A 167 -15.02 31.81 -11.28
CA MET A 167 -13.64 31.64 -11.78
C MET A 167 -13.63 30.70 -12.97
N VAL A 168 -12.94 31.10 -14.05
CA VAL A 168 -12.74 30.22 -15.21
C VAL A 168 -11.29 29.84 -15.32
N TYR A 169 -11.03 28.53 -15.26
CA TYR A 169 -9.69 27.99 -15.55
C TYR A 169 -9.51 27.84 -17.05
N VAL A 170 -8.49 28.51 -17.59
CA VAL A 170 -8.07 28.35 -18.99
C VAL A 170 -6.80 27.50 -19.02
N PRO A 171 -6.85 26.26 -19.52
CA PRO A 171 -5.67 25.42 -19.62
C PRO A 171 -4.58 26.08 -20.47
N PRO A 172 -3.30 25.99 -20.08
CA PRO A 172 -2.21 26.50 -20.90
C PRO A 172 -2.18 25.76 -22.24
N LYS A 173 -1.90 26.52 -23.30
CA LYS A 173 -1.73 25.94 -24.64
C LYS A 173 -0.34 25.34 -24.79
N PRO A 174 -0.20 24.19 -25.45
CA PRO A 174 1.10 23.67 -25.86
C PRO A 174 1.87 24.69 -26.71
N GLU A 175 3.14 24.90 -26.41
CA GLU A 175 4.03 25.80 -27.14
C GLU A 175 4.96 25.03 -28.09
N PHE A 176 5.16 23.74 -27.84
CA PHE A 176 6.07 22.87 -28.56
C PHE A 176 5.33 21.66 -29.14
N THR A 177 5.81 21.18 -30.27
CA THR A 177 5.31 19.98 -30.96
C THR A 177 6.44 18.98 -31.12
N SER A 178 6.15 17.76 -31.64
CA SER A 178 7.16 16.73 -31.90
C SER A 178 8.38 17.24 -32.69
N ASP A 179 8.17 18.20 -33.57
CA ASP A 179 9.20 18.73 -34.43
C ASP A 179 10.02 19.88 -33.81
N THR A 180 9.52 20.42 -32.68
CA THR A 180 10.11 21.57 -31.99
C THR A 180 10.46 21.27 -30.53
N PHE A 181 10.31 20.03 -30.05
CA PHE A 181 10.68 19.67 -28.70
C PHE A 181 12.14 19.99 -28.39
N ARG A 182 12.36 20.58 -27.22
CA ARG A 182 13.73 20.81 -26.72
C ARG A 182 14.38 19.49 -26.34
N THR A 183 15.63 19.34 -26.68
CA THR A 183 16.47 18.20 -26.27
C THR A 183 17.19 18.54 -24.95
N VAL A 184 17.72 17.51 -24.29
CA VAL A 184 18.61 17.71 -23.13
C VAL A 184 19.82 18.54 -23.50
N ARG A 185 20.35 18.35 -24.70
CA ARG A 185 21.48 19.15 -25.23
C ARG A 185 21.13 20.63 -25.31
N ASP A 186 19.92 20.97 -25.78
CA ASP A 186 19.49 22.37 -25.88
C ASP A 186 19.36 23.05 -24.51
N ALA A 187 19.12 22.26 -23.46
CA ALA A 187 18.94 22.76 -22.10
C ALA A 187 20.24 22.94 -21.32
N ILE A 188 21.31 22.19 -21.66
CA ILE A 188 22.55 22.15 -20.85
C ILE A 188 23.84 22.35 -21.70
N ALA A 189 23.72 22.71 -23.00
CA ALA A 189 24.89 22.87 -23.86
C ALA A 189 25.87 23.95 -23.38
N ASP A 190 25.35 24.98 -22.72
CA ASP A 190 26.12 26.07 -22.13
C ASP A 190 26.94 25.65 -20.91
N LEU A 191 26.63 24.50 -20.30
CA LEU A 191 27.36 23.96 -19.14
C LEU A 191 28.62 23.17 -19.56
N GLN A 192 28.81 22.86 -20.86
CA GLN A 192 29.97 22.08 -21.34
C GLN A 192 31.31 22.81 -21.12
N ASP A 193 31.30 24.13 -21.07
CA ASP A 193 32.48 24.98 -20.90
C ASP A 193 32.71 25.41 -19.45
N VAL A 194 31.93 24.91 -18.49
CA VAL A 194 32.12 25.22 -17.05
C VAL A 194 33.23 24.31 -16.50
N PRO A 195 34.35 24.85 -16.02
CA PRO A 195 35.42 24.06 -15.41
C PRO A 195 34.89 23.31 -14.18
N ALA A 196 35.34 22.07 -14.02
CA ALA A 196 34.99 21.25 -12.85
C ALA A 196 35.65 21.79 -11.56
#